data_aa3ab389431e3fbeec5aa67aa7faddb4
#
_entry.id   aa3ab389431e3fbeec5aa67aa7faddb4
#
_cell.length_a   1.000
_cell.length_b   1.000
_cell.length_c   1.000
_cell.angle_alpha   90.00
_cell.angle_beta   90.00
_cell.angle_gamma   90.00
#
_symmetry.space_group_name_H-M   'P 1'
#
loop_
_entity.id
_entity.type
_entity.pdbx_description
1 polymer ?
#
loop_
_entity_poly.entity_id
_entity_poly.type
_entity_poly.pdbx_seq_one_letter_code
_entity_poly.pdbx_strand_id
1 'polypeptide(L)'
;MPSIIKVGMIGYGGQATKIEKYLSKKYKKTEVIFFNYKNKILKSRYTNKLDDLLKCDIIFICSPNKTHFKYLKKFLNKKYIFCEKPPVSNSKEINYLRNYDNGKVFYNYNMRFSKVYKFINDCSLKKIGKFIDGEIIF
;
A
#
# COMPACT_ATOMS: atom_id res chain seq x y z
N MET A 1 -28.16 5.70 -1.85
CA MET A 1 -27.56 4.33 -1.85
C MET A 1 -26.07 4.46 -1.58
N PRO A 2 -25.45 3.66 -0.72
CA PRO A 2 -24.00 3.73 -0.54
C PRO A 2 -23.28 3.41 -1.87
N SER A 3 -22.37 4.29 -2.26
CA SER A 3 -21.59 4.18 -3.50
C SER A 3 -20.70 2.93 -3.51
N ILE A 4 -20.50 2.34 -4.68
CA ILE A 4 -19.53 1.24 -4.88
C ILE A 4 -18.12 1.82 -4.76
N ILE A 5 -17.28 1.25 -3.90
CA ILE A 5 -15.87 1.62 -3.79
C ILE A 5 -15.09 0.89 -4.87
N LYS A 6 -14.45 1.62 -5.75
CA LYS A 6 -13.58 1.07 -6.81
C LYS A 6 -12.14 1.03 -6.34
N VAL A 7 -11.56 -0.15 -6.38
CA VAL A 7 -10.19 -0.43 -5.93
C VAL A 7 -9.34 -0.86 -7.11
N GLY A 8 -8.27 -0.11 -7.39
CA GLY A 8 -7.24 -0.49 -8.33
C GLY A 8 -6.13 -1.28 -7.63
N MET A 9 -5.77 -2.43 -8.16
CA MET A 9 -4.71 -3.27 -7.60
C MET A 9 -3.57 -3.46 -8.60
N ILE A 10 -2.38 -3.04 -8.23
CA ILE A 10 -1.17 -3.17 -9.05
C ILE A 10 -0.34 -4.34 -8.53
N GLY A 11 -0.23 -5.39 -9.33
CA GLY A 11 0.35 -6.67 -8.94
C GLY A 11 -0.71 -7.70 -8.51
N TYR A 12 -0.42 -8.97 -8.79
CA TYR A 12 -1.31 -10.11 -8.47
C TYR A 12 -0.51 -11.24 -7.80
N GLY A 13 0.17 -10.89 -6.71
CA GLY A 13 0.88 -11.83 -5.85
C GLY A 13 0.09 -12.19 -4.59
N GLY A 14 0.71 -13.00 -3.73
CA GLY A 14 0.07 -13.46 -2.49
C GLY A 14 -0.47 -12.34 -1.59
N GLN A 15 0.19 -11.19 -1.54
CA GLN A 15 -0.29 -10.05 -0.75
C GLN A 15 -1.55 -9.42 -1.36
N ALA A 16 -1.55 -9.20 -2.67
CA ALA A 16 -2.72 -8.66 -3.37
C ALA A 16 -3.96 -9.56 -3.18
N THR A 17 -3.77 -10.87 -3.30
CA THR A 17 -4.84 -11.87 -3.09
C THR A 17 -5.40 -11.85 -1.66
N LYS A 18 -4.53 -11.69 -0.66
CA LYS A 18 -4.96 -11.57 0.76
C LYS A 18 -5.80 -10.30 0.97
N ILE A 19 -5.35 -9.17 0.41
CA ILE A 19 -6.05 -7.89 0.51
C ILE A 19 -7.42 -7.99 -0.19
N GLU A 20 -7.46 -8.52 -1.42
CA GLU A 20 -8.72 -8.71 -2.15
C GLU A 20 -9.71 -9.55 -1.34
N LYS A 21 -9.26 -10.70 -0.83
CA LYS A 21 -10.09 -11.58 -0.01
C LYS A 21 -10.65 -10.89 1.23
N TYR A 22 -9.83 -10.08 1.89
CA TYR A 22 -10.25 -9.29 3.04
C TYR A 22 -11.30 -8.23 2.66
N LEU A 23 -11.05 -7.48 1.59
CA LEU A 23 -11.97 -6.45 1.10
C LEU A 23 -13.32 -7.04 0.73
N SER A 24 -13.34 -8.14 -0.03
CA SER A 24 -14.56 -8.82 -0.46
C SER A 24 -15.38 -9.35 0.74
N LYS A 25 -14.70 -9.81 1.80
CA LYS A 25 -15.36 -10.29 3.00
C LYS A 25 -15.96 -9.17 3.83
N LYS A 26 -15.24 -8.06 3.97
CA LYS A 26 -15.61 -6.97 4.89
C LYS A 26 -16.52 -5.93 4.24
N TYR A 27 -16.35 -5.67 2.94
CA TYR A 27 -17.06 -4.61 2.22
C TYR A 27 -17.79 -5.17 1.01
N LYS A 28 -19.07 -5.46 1.15
CA LYS A 28 -19.91 -6.11 0.11
C LYS A 28 -20.04 -5.31 -1.20
N LYS A 29 -19.78 -3.99 -1.16
CA LYS A 29 -19.89 -3.08 -2.31
C LYS A 29 -18.50 -2.60 -2.79
N THR A 30 -17.59 -3.53 -3.03
CA THR A 30 -16.24 -3.23 -3.52
C THR A 30 -16.04 -3.88 -4.89
N GLU A 31 -15.62 -3.08 -5.87
CA GLU A 31 -15.19 -3.53 -7.19
C GLU A 31 -13.66 -3.46 -7.27
N VAL A 32 -13.00 -4.56 -7.60
CA VAL A 32 -11.53 -4.64 -7.68
C VAL A 32 -11.09 -4.82 -9.13
N ILE A 33 -10.27 -3.90 -9.63
CA ILE A 33 -9.66 -3.93 -10.97
C ILE A 33 -8.16 -4.16 -10.82
N PHE A 34 -7.64 -5.21 -11.44
CA PHE A 34 -6.23 -5.56 -11.43
C PHE A 34 -5.50 -5.00 -12.64
N PHE A 35 -4.39 -4.32 -12.41
CA PHE A 35 -3.44 -3.99 -13.46
C PHE A 35 -2.44 -5.14 -13.62
N ASN A 36 -2.40 -5.73 -14.81
CA ASN A 36 -1.46 -6.76 -15.17
C ASN A 36 -0.80 -6.45 -16.51
N TYR A 37 0.41 -5.91 -16.47
CA TYR A 37 1.11 -5.47 -17.66
C TYR A 37 1.63 -6.63 -18.56
N LYS A 38 1.70 -7.85 -18.03
CA LYS A 38 2.19 -9.04 -18.78
C LYS A 38 1.11 -9.74 -19.62
N ASN A 39 -0.08 -9.18 -19.71
CA ASN A 39 -1.25 -9.99 -19.93
C ASN A 39 -1.65 -10.35 -21.32
N LYS A 40 -1.89 -11.65 -21.49
CA LYS A 40 -2.61 -12.25 -22.60
C LYS A 40 -4.06 -12.66 -22.25
N ILE A 41 -4.50 -12.59 -21.00
CA ILE A 41 -5.83 -13.04 -20.56
C ILE A 41 -6.55 -11.88 -19.87
N LEU A 42 -7.39 -11.17 -20.60
CA LEU A 42 -8.29 -10.16 -20.07
C LEU A 42 -9.57 -10.85 -19.59
N LYS A 43 -9.64 -11.17 -18.32
CA LYS A 43 -10.92 -11.36 -17.63
C LYS A 43 -11.47 -10.00 -17.29
N SER A 44 -12.79 -9.85 -17.12
CA SER A 44 -13.47 -8.57 -16.86
C SER A 44 -12.90 -7.71 -15.72
N ARG A 45 -12.13 -8.32 -14.81
CA ARG A 45 -11.48 -7.64 -13.67
C ARG A 45 -10.03 -7.21 -13.91
N TYR A 46 -9.49 -7.38 -15.11
CA TYR A 46 -8.10 -7.09 -15.42
C TYR A 46 -7.98 -6.04 -16.52
N THR A 47 -6.98 -5.18 -16.38
CA THR A 47 -6.59 -4.24 -17.42
C THR A 47 -5.08 -4.27 -17.65
N ASN A 48 -4.65 -4.01 -18.86
CA ASN A 48 -3.26 -3.78 -19.23
C ASN A 48 -2.94 -2.29 -19.39
N LYS A 49 -3.96 -1.43 -19.23
CA LYS A 49 -3.82 0.02 -19.29
C LYS A 49 -3.79 0.60 -17.89
N LEU A 50 -2.63 1.13 -17.48
CA LEU A 50 -2.46 1.69 -16.14
C LEU A 50 -3.41 2.87 -15.86
N ASP A 51 -3.77 3.63 -16.89
CA ASP A 51 -4.66 4.77 -16.78
C ASP A 51 -6.11 4.40 -16.46
N ASP A 52 -6.53 3.16 -16.72
CA ASP A 52 -7.85 2.69 -16.29
C ASP A 52 -8.03 2.75 -14.77
N LEU A 53 -6.92 2.62 -14.01
CA LEU A 53 -6.94 2.71 -12.56
C LEU A 53 -7.18 4.15 -12.06
N LEU A 54 -7.11 5.15 -12.92
CA LEU A 54 -7.51 6.53 -12.54
C LEU A 54 -9.01 6.65 -12.26
N LYS A 55 -9.81 5.66 -12.68
CA LYS A 55 -11.24 5.57 -12.36
C LYS A 55 -11.52 4.98 -10.96
N CYS A 56 -10.47 4.47 -10.29
CA CYS A 56 -10.59 3.89 -8.95
C CYS A 56 -10.47 4.95 -7.87
N ASP A 57 -11.07 4.70 -6.72
CA ASP A 57 -11.01 5.59 -5.55
C ASP A 57 -9.70 5.38 -4.77
N ILE A 58 -9.27 4.13 -4.66
CA ILE A 58 -8.09 3.69 -3.90
C ILE A 58 -7.21 2.83 -4.77
N ILE A 59 -5.90 3.00 -4.68
CA ILE A 59 -4.89 2.19 -5.38
C ILE A 59 -4.06 1.40 -4.38
N PHE A 60 -4.02 0.08 -4.53
CA PHE A 60 -3.09 -0.79 -3.81
C PHE A 60 -1.90 -1.14 -4.70
N ILE A 61 -0.69 -0.84 -4.23
CA ILE A 61 0.56 -1.19 -4.91
C ILE A 61 1.17 -2.39 -4.19
N CYS A 62 1.00 -3.57 -4.81
CA CYS A 62 1.48 -4.88 -4.33
C CYS A 62 2.38 -5.55 -5.37
N SER A 63 2.97 -4.77 -6.24
CA SER A 63 3.91 -5.20 -7.28
C SER A 63 5.30 -5.46 -6.70
N PRO A 64 6.28 -5.96 -7.47
CA PRO A 64 7.65 -6.08 -6.99
C PRO A 64 8.26 -4.73 -6.56
N ASN A 65 9.07 -4.75 -5.50
CA ASN A 65 9.64 -3.56 -4.85
C ASN A 65 10.24 -2.53 -5.82
N LYS A 66 10.98 -3.00 -6.83
CA LYS A 66 11.61 -2.15 -7.86
C LYS A 66 10.62 -1.26 -8.63
N THR A 67 9.34 -1.55 -8.57
CA THR A 67 8.31 -0.85 -9.32
C THR A 67 7.43 0.05 -8.45
N HIS A 68 7.58 -0.01 -7.12
CA HIS A 68 6.73 0.73 -6.19
C HIS A 68 6.79 2.23 -6.46
N PHE A 69 7.98 2.81 -6.48
CA PHE A 69 8.16 4.25 -6.70
C PHE A 69 7.58 4.72 -8.03
N LYS A 70 7.75 3.95 -9.11
CA LYS A 70 7.15 4.26 -10.42
C LYS A 70 5.63 4.43 -10.32
N TYR A 71 4.95 3.51 -9.62
CA TYR A 71 3.50 3.55 -9.48
C TYR A 71 3.05 4.59 -8.46
N LEU A 72 3.78 4.76 -7.36
CA LEU A 72 3.56 5.87 -6.42
C LEU A 72 3.53 7.20 -7.17
N LYS A 73 4.58 7.51 -7.94
CA LYS A 73 4.70 8.74 -8.71
C LYS A 73 3.54 8.96 -9.69
N LYS A 74 3.02 7.90 -10.31
CA LYS A 74 1.89 7.99 -11.25
C LYS A 74 0.59 8.44 -10.58
N PHE A 75 0.32 7.94 -9.37
CA PHE A 75 -0.96 8.15 -8.68
C PHE A 75 -0.89 9.17 -7.53
N LEU A 76 0.31 9.62 -7.17
CA LEU A 76 0.56 10.58 -6.10
C LEU A 76 -0.34 11.82 -6.28
N ASN A 77 -0.96 12.25 -5.18
CA ASN A 77 -1.90 13.37 -5.08
C ASN A 77 -3.21 13.23 -5.87
N LYS A 78 -3.33 12.21 -6.72
CA LYS A 78 -4.53 11.95 -7.52
C LYS A 78 -5.48 10.99 -6.82
N LYS A 79 -4.93 10.02 -6.06
CA LYS A 79 -5.66 8.92 -5.44
C LYS A 79 -5.18 8.66 -4.02
N TYR A 80 -6.02 8.02 -3.21
CA TYR A 80 -5.55 7.35 -2.02
C TYR A 80 -4.73 6.13 -2.42
N ILE A 81 -3.53 5.99 -1.85
CA ILE A 81 -2.61 4.91 -2.20
C ILE A 81 -2.26 4.12 -0.95
N PHE A 82 -2.33 2.81 -1.05
CA PHE A 82 -1.76 1.89 -0.09
C PHE A 82 -0.61 1.14 -0.76
N CYS A 83 0.62 1.35 -0.27
CA CYS A 83 1.82 0.79 -0.88
C CYS A 83 2.51 -0.23 0.02
N GLU A 84 2.86 -1.39 -0.55
CA GLU A 84 3.69 -2.38 0.12
C GLU A 84 5.11 -1.85 0.37
N LYS A 85 5.70 -2.41 1.39
CA LYS A 85 7.09 -2.08 1.79
C LYS A 85 8.12 -2.82 0.91
N PRO A 86 9.31 -2.25 0.70
CA PRO A 86 9.65 -0.85 0.85
C PRO A 86 9.06 0.01 -0.27
N PRO A 87 8.55 1.22 0.01
CA PRO A 87 7.92 2.07 -1.01
C PRO A 87 8.93 2.66 -2.00
N VAL A 88 10.16 2.79 -1.57
CA VAL A 88 11.27 3.45 -2.29
C VAL A 88 12.56 2.66 -2.12
N SER A 89 13.54 2.90 -2.99
CA SER A 89 14.80 2.16 -3.04
C SER A 89 16.03 3.02 -2.69
N ASN A 90 15.89 4.35 -2.63
CA ASN A 90 17.00 5.27 -2.40
C ASN A 90 16.55 6.62 -1.82
N SER A 91 17.51 7.42 -1.36
CA SER A 91 17.25 8.72 -0.73
C SER A 91 16.61 9.75 -1.66
N LYS A 92 16.91 9.72 -2.96
CA LYS A 92 16.30 10.65 -3.93
C LYS A 92 14.79 10.41 -4.04
N GLU A 93 14.38 9.15 -4.03
CA GLU A 93 12.96 8.77 -4.05
C GLU A 93 12.26 9.14 -2.73
N ILE A 94 12.93 9.02 -1.59
CA ILE A 94 12.43 9.48 -0.29
C ILE A 94 12.17 11.00 -0.35
N ASN A 95 13.16 11.77 -0.79
CA ASN A 95 13.05 13.23 -0.87
C ASN A 95 11.93 13.65 -1.83
N TYR A 96 11.75 12.93 -2.93
CA TYR A 96 10.63 13.17 -3.83
C TYR A 96 9.29 13.00 -3.10
N LEU A 97 9.10 11.89 -2.37
CA LEU A 97 7.86 11.65 -1.64
C LEU A 97 7.63 12.70 -0.55
N ARG A 98 8.66 13.08 0.21
CA ARG A 98 8.56 14.14 1.24
C ARG A 98 8.05 15.47 0.68
N ASN A 99 8.47 15.81 -0.53
CA ASN A 99 8.11 17.09 -1.15
C ASN A 99 6.74 17.08 -1.83
N TYR A 100 6.26 15.92 -2.24
CA TYR A 100 5.07 15.83 -3.09
C TYR A 100 3.91 15.01 -2.51
N ASP A 101 4.11 14.26 -1.41
CA ASP A 101 3.02 13.53 -0.77
C ASP A 101 2.19 14.47 0.11
N ASN A 102 0.92 14.58 -0.19
CA ASN A 102 -0.05 15.38 0.57
C ASN A 102 -0.81 14.57 1.62
N GLY A 103 -0.24 13.47 2.11
CA GLY A 103 -0.85 12.63 3.15
C GLY A 103 -1.87 11.60 2.65
N LYS A 104 -1.96 11.38 1.33
CA LYS A 104 -2.84 10.35 0.75
C LYS A 104 -2.16 9.00 0.54
N VAL A 105 -0.89 8.86 0.93
CA VAL A 105 -0.13 7.61 0.81
C VAL A 105 0.03 6.92 2.16
N PHE A 106 -0.39 5.66 2.21
CA PHE A 106 -0.26 4.78 3.37
C PHE A 106 0.72 3.66 3.05
N TYR A 107 1.72 3.48 3.90
CA TYR A 107 2.76 2.46 3.72
C TYR A 107 2.53 1.28 4.64
N ASN A 108 2.63 0.07 4.09
CA ASN A 108 2.36 -1.18 4.82
C ASN A 108 3.55 -1.63 5.68
N TYR A 109 3.84 -0.90 6.73
CA TYR A 109 4.78 -1.33 7.77
C TYR A 109 4.03 -2.11 8.86
N ASN A 110 3.83 -3.41 8.64
CA ASN A 110 3.00 -4.27 9.49
C ASN A 110 3.43 -4.28 10.95
N MET A 111 4.73 -4.21 11.23
CA MET A 111 5.28 -4.25 12.59
C MET A 111 4.75 -3.15 13.50
N ARG A 112 4.38 -1.98 12.95
CA ARG A 112 3.78 -0.86 13.70
C ARG A 112 2.46 -1.21 14.39
N PHE A 113 1.79 -2.27 13.94
CA PHE A 113 0.52 -2.75 14.51
C PHE A 113 0.71 -3.97 15.40
N SER A 114 1.95 -4.44 15.59
CA SER A 114 2.23 -5.60 16.44
C SER A 114 2.03 -5.27 17.90
N LYS A 115 1.69 -6.29 18.70
CA LYS A 115 1.60 -6.16 20.16
C LYS A 115 2.95 -5.78 20.78
N VAL A 116 4.05 -6.28 20.19
CA VAL A 116 5.42 -5.96 20.62
C VAL A 116 5.72 -4.48 20.42
N TYR A 117 5.42 -3.92 19.26
CA TYR A 117 5.61 -2.49 19.00
C TYR A 117 4.79 -1.62 19.96
N LYS A 118 3.52 -1.96 20.19
CA LYS A 118 2.69 -1.28 21.17
C LYS A 118 3.29 -1.35 22.58
N PHE A 119 3.71 -2.55 23.00
CA PHE A 119 4.35 -2.74 24.30
C PHE A 119 5.61 -1.87 24.45
N ILE A 120 6.51 -1.89 23.46
CA ILE A 120 7.73 -1.06 23.48
C ILE A 120 7.37 0.42 23.56
N ASN A 121 6.43 0.89 22.76
CA ASN A 121 6.01 2.29 22.74
C ASN A 121 5.36 2.72 24.05
N ASP A 122 4.54 1.88 24.64
CA ASP A 122 3.85 2.16 25.90
C ASP A 122 4.80 2.10 27.12
N CYS A 123 5.80 1.22 27.08
CA CYS A 123 6.78 1.04 28.15
C CYS A 123 7.92 2.05 28.11
N SER A 124 8.35 2.46 26.91
CA SER A 124 9.59 3.24 26.73
C SER A 124 9.56 4.62 27.39
N LEU A 125 8.39 5.26 27.46
CA LEU A 125 8.28 6.62 27.97
C LEU A 125 7.93 6.72 29.46
N LYS A 126 7.27 5.72 30.03
CA LYS A 126 6.72 5.80 31.39
C LYS A 126 7.43 4.96 32.43
N LYS A 127 8.06 3.83 32.03
CA LYS A 127 8.62 2.84 32.97
C LYS A 127 10.13 2.63 32.87
N ILE A 128 10.72 2.88 31.72
CA ILE A 128 12.14 2.54 31.44
C ILE A 128 13.01 3.79 31.24
N GLY A 129 12.41 4.98 31.22
CA GLY A 129 13.13 6.21 30.90
C GLY A 129 13.35 6.42 29.41
N LYS A 130 14.31 7.29 29.05
CA LYS A 130 14.63 7.63 27.68
C LYS A 130 15.30 6.44 26.99
N PHE A 131 14.74 6.00 25.85
CA PHE A 131 15.36 4.99 25.00
C PHE A 131 16.68 5.52 24.43
N ILE A 132 17.78 4.80 24.65
CA ILE A 132 19.11 5.20 24.21
C ILE A 132 19.54 4.34 23.01
N ASP A 133 19.36 3.01 23.11
CA ASP A 133 19.76 2.06 22.07
C ASP A 133 18.99 0.74 22.17
N GLY A 134 18.93 -0.01 21.10
CA GLY A 134 18.28 -1.32 21.07
C GLY A 134 18.56 -2.12 19.82
N GLU A 135 18.61 -3.43 19.97
CA GLU A 135 18.80 -4.40 18.90
C GLU A 135 17.54 -5.25 18.73
N ILE A 136 17.17 -5.51 17.48
CA ILE A 136 16.09 -6.44 17.12
C ILE A 136 16.71 -7.65 16.43
N ILE A 137 16.65 -8.81 17.09
CA ILE A 137 17.10 -10.08 16.54
C ILE A 137 15.89 -10.81 15.96
N PHE A 138 15.99 -11.26 14.69
CA PHE A 138 14.95 -12.00 13.98
C PHE A 138 15.34 -13.48 13.86
#